data_8a10126bd7dd6080be68273aac46dc4d
#
_entry.id   8a10126bd7dd6080be68273aac46dc4d
#
_cell.length_a   1.000
_cell.length_b   1.000
_cell.length_c   1.000
_cell.angle_alpha   90.00
_cell.angle_beta   90.00
_cell.angle_gamma   90.00
#
_symmetry.space_group_name_H-M   'P 1'
#
loop_
_entity.id
_entity.type
_entity.pdbx_description
1 polymer ?
#
loop_
_entity_poly.entity_id
_entity_poly.type
_entity_poly.pdbx_seq_one_letter_code
_entity_poly.pdbx_strand_id
1 'polypeptide(L)'
;EPKDFDVAVGLALHEGSHIKLSDFQVLKDIYNIVPTHITDGAIKKGIMNSVSIIKDLWNVVEDRRIDKFVFDSAPGYRDYYRAMYDKYFNDKLIDKALQSDEYTEESVDSYMFRIINIHNKNTDLTALKGLRDIYKTMGLGSIDRLKSSLDAFNVALTMFQTIMSNLPTSESEEGDGDGSNDQQSEQPQNGNGGNGSDEPREMTE
;
A
#
# COMPACT_ATOMS: atom_id res chain seq x y z
N GLU A 1 13.37 -26.14 -7.89
CA GLU A 1 13.37 -24.96 -7.02
C GLU A 1 14.64 -24.15 -7.27
N PRO A 2 14.57 -22.81 -7.29
CA PRO A 2 15.76 -21.97 -7.42
C PRO A 2 16.72 -22.31 -6.29
N LYS A 3 17.99 -22.44 -6.60
CA LYS A 3 19.02 -22.65 -5.57
C LYS A 3 19.08 -21.39 -4.71
N ASP A 4 19.15 -21.52 -3.39
CA ASP A 4 19.23 -20.37 -2.47
C ASP A 4 20.36 -19.40 -2.84
N PHE A 5 21.45 -19.93 -3.42
CA PHE A 5 22.54 -19.12 -3.95
C PHE A 5 22.08 -18.19 -5.09
N ASP A 6 21.30 -18.70 -6.06
CA ASP A 6 20.85 -17.91 -7.20
C ASP A 6 19.90 -16.80 -6.74
N VAL A 7 19.03 -17.09 -5.77
CA VAL A 7 18.16 -16.09 -5.14
C VAL A 7 18.97 -15.01 -4.42
N ALA A 8 20.00 -15.42 -3.65
CA ALA A 8 20.85 -14.48 -2.93
C ALA A 8 21.64 -13.55 -3.89
N VAL A 9 22.13 -14.10 -5.01
CA VAL A 9 22.79 -13.30 -6.05
C VAL A 9 21.80 -12.34 -6.70
N GLY A 10 20.60 -12.80 -7.04
CA GLY A 10 19.54 -11.95 -7.58
C GLY A 10 19.20 -10.79 -6.66
N LEU A 11 19.04 -11.05 -5.37
CA LEU A 11 18.77 -10.03 -4.36
C LEU A 11 19.95 -9.03 -4.24
N ALA A 12 21.19 -9.52 -4.17
CA ALA A 12 22.37 -8.66 -4.08
C ALA A 12 22.52 -7.74 -5.31
N LEU A 13 22.20 -8.26 -6.51
CA LEU A 13 22.19 -7.47 -7.74
C LEU A 13 21.09 -6.41 -7.72
N HIS A 14 19.91 -6.74 -7.24
CA HIS A 14 18.79 -5.82 -7.09
C HIS A 14 19.16 -4.67 -6.13
N GLU A 15 19.61 -4.98 -4.91
CA GLU A 15 20.02 -4.00 -3.92
C GLU A 15 21.21 -3.14 -4.41
N GLY A 16 22.19 -3.77 -5.04
CA GLY A 16 23.32 -3.07 -5.65
C GLY A 16 22.90 -2.11 -6.77
N SER A 17 21.80 -2.44 -7.47
CA SER A 17 21.23 -1.58 -8.52
C SER A 17 20.60 -0.32 -7.94
N HIS A 18 19.95 -0.40 -6.78
CA HIS A 18 19.45 0.78 -6.06
C HIS A 18 20.57 1.77 -5.75
N ILE A 19 21.72 1.29 -5.25
CA ILE A 19 22.87 2.16 -4.94
C ILE A 19 23.32 2.97 -6.16
N LYS A 20 23.23 2.38 -7.34
CA LYS A 20 23.73 3.00 -8.58
C LYS A 20 22.67 3.81 -9.32
N LEU A 21 21.42 3.40 -9.29
CA LEU A 21 20.38 3.87 -10.21
C LEU A 21 19.28 4.67 -9.52
N SER A 22 19.11 4.53 -8.17
CA SER A 22 18.08 5.24 -7.46
C SER A 22 18.59 6.54 -6.84
N ASP A 23 17.80 7.59 -6.97
CA ASP A 23 18.03 8.84 -6.27
C ASP A 23 17.24 8.86 -4.95
N PHE A 24 17.91 8.49 -3.86
CA PHE A 24 17.32 8.48 -2.51
C PHE A 24 17.00 9.89 -1.97
N GLN A 25 17.40 10.96 -2.66
CA GLN A 25 16.99 12.30 -2.29
C GLN A 25 15.47 12.48 -2.42
N VAL A 26 14.84 11.81 -3.38
CA VAL A 26 13.38 11.75 -3.52
C VAL A 26 12.72 11.27 -2.24
N LEU A 27 13.27 10.23 -1.57
CA LEU A 27 12.71 9.74 -0.31
C LEU A 27 12.95 10.69 0.87
N LYS A 28 14.09 11.37 0.90
CA LYS A 28 14.38 12.37 1.97
C LYS A 28 13.44 13.55 1.87
N ASP A 29 13.10 13.95 0.66
CA ASP A 29 12.27 15.10 0.39
C ASP A 29 10.78 14.75 0.27
N ILE A 30 10.39 13.48 0.44
CA ILE A 30 9.04 12.98 0.14
C ILE A 30 7.94 13.79 0.83
N TYR A 31 8.14 14.20 2.08
CA TYR A 31 7.17 15.02 2.82
C TYR A 31 7.01 16.43 2.26
N ASN A 32 7.99 16.92 1.51
CA ASN A 32 7.96 18.25 0.89
C ASN A 32 7.43 18.22 -0.54
N ILE A 33 7.62 17.08 -1.24
CA ILE A 33 7.23 16.95 -2.66
C ILE A 33 5.83 16.35 -2.86
N VAL A 34 5.27 15.66 -1.84
CA VAL A 34 3.88 15.22 -1.88
C VAL A 34 2.96 16.43 -1.75
N PRO A 35 2.07 16.70 -2.72
CA PRO A 35 1.17 17.84 -2.64
C PRO A 35 0.21 17.73 -1.45
N THR A 36 0.05 18.83 -0.69
CA THR A 36 -0.76 18.85 0.54
C THR A 36 -2.22 18.47 0.31
N HIS A 37 -2.79 18.84 -0.85
CA HIS A 37 -4.18 18.45 -1.17
C HIS A 37 -4.38 16.93 -1.26
N ILE A 38 -3.32 16.15 -1.55
CA ILE A 38 -3.36 14.68 -1.59
C ILE A 38 -3.37 14.12 -0.17
N THR A 39 -2.48 14.64 0.69
CA THR A 39 -2.44 14.24 2.11
C THR A 39 -3.72 14.64 2.84
N ASP A 40 -4.24 15.85 2.60
CA ASP A 40 -5.50 16.31 3.17
C ASP A 40 -6.69 15.46 2.71
N GLY A 41 -6.70 15.08 1.42
CA GLY A 41 -7.71 14.17 0.87
C GLY A 41 -7.64 12.78 1.49
N ALA A 42 -6.44 12.28 1.77
CA ALA A 42 -6.21 11.01 2.42
C ALA A 42 -6.71 11.02 3.88
N ILE A 43 -6.38 12.07 4.64
CA ILE A 43 -6.85 12.26 6.03
C ILE A 43 -8.39 12.27 6.10
N LYS A 44 -9.07 12.94 5.16
CA LYS A 44 -10.55 12.93 5.10
C LYS A 44 -11.15 11.54 4.88
N LYS A 45 -10.38 10.62 4.33
CA LYS A 45 -10.74 9.19 4.16
C LYS A 45 -10.19 8.29 5.28
N GLY A 46 -9.66 8.87 6.36
CA GLY A 46 -9.11 8.13 7.50
C GLY A 46 -7.71 7.55 7.27
N ILE A 47 -7.03 7.92 6.18
CA ILE A 47 -5.70 7.42 5.85
C ILE A 47 -4.63 8.39 6.37
N MET A 48 -4.14 8.12 7.59
CA MET A 48 -3.17 8.98 8.27
C MET A 48 -1.73 8.76 7.78
N ASN A 49 -1.42 7.60 7.22
CA ASN A 49 -0.09 7.18 6.77
C ASN A 49 0.13 7.31 5.25
N SER A 50 -0.58 8.22 4.60
CA SER A 50 -0.57 8.40 3.14
C SER A 50 0.82 8.53 2.52
N VAL A 51 1.73 9.27 3.16
CA VAL A 51 3.11 9.43 2.67
C VAL A 51 3.87 8.11 2.72
N SER A 52 3.66 7.26 3.75
CA SER A 52 4.25 5.92 3.80
C SER A 52 3.75 5.05 2.65
N ILE A 53 2.45 5.06 2.37
CA ILE A 53 1.87 4.30 1.26
C ILE A 53 2.44 4.78 -0.08
N ILE A 54 2.58 6.09 -0.28
CA ILE A 54 3.19 6.64 -1.50
C ILE A 54 4.65 6.20 -1.63
N LYS A 55 5.40 6.15 -0.52
CA LYS A 55 6.77 5.65 -0.49
C LYS A 55 6.84 4.17 -0.90
N ASP A 56 5.92 3.35 -0.38
CA ASP A 56 5.88 1.92 -0.72
C ASP A 56 5.51 1.70 -2.20
N LEU A 57 4.56 2.49 -2.73
CA LEU A 57 4.24 2.49 -4.16
C LEU A 57 5.43 2.95 -5.01
N TRP A 58 6.15 3.99 -4.56
CA TRP A 58 7.37 4.43 -5.22
C TRP A 58 8.40 3.30 -5.29
N ASN A 59 8.61 2.58 -4.19
CA ASN A 59 9.54 1.46 -4.15
C ASN A 59 9.16 0.41 -5.20
N VAL A 60 7.88 0.03 -5.28
CA VAL A 60 7.40 -0.93 -6.29
C VAL A 60 7.70 -0.46 -7.72
N VAL A 61 7.46 0.81 -8.04
CA VAL A 61 7.70 1.35 -9.39
C VAL A 61 9.20 1.47 -9.66
N GLU A 62 9.98 1.94 -8.69
CA GLU A 62 11.43 2.09 -8.80
C GLU A 62 12.12 0.74 -9.02
N ASP A 63 11.72 -0.30 -8.28
CA ASP A 63 12.20 -1.67 -8.47
C ASP A 63 12.04 -2.11 -9.93
N ARG A 64 10.85 -1.89 -10.49
CA ARG A 64 10.59 -2.29 -11.90
C ARG A 64 11.43 -1.49 -12.87
N ARG A 65 11.69 -0.22 -12.59
CA ARG A 65 12.54 0.64 -13.43
C ARG A 65 14.00 0.18 -13.43
N ILE A 66 14.56 -0.06 -12.24
CA ILE A 66 15.97 -0.48 -12.11
C ILE A 66 16.18 -1.90 -12.59
N ASP A 67 15.28 -2.82 -12.31
CA ASP A 67 15.34 -4.20 -12.75
C ASP A 67 15.32 -4.29 -14.28
N LYS A 68 14.45 -3.51 -14.93
CA LYS A 68 14.42 -3.45 -16.41
C LYS A 68 15.73 -2.96 -16.98
N PHE A 69 16.36 -1.96 -16.35
CA PHE A 69 17.68 -1.48 -16.78
C PHE A 69 18.73 -2.59 -16.71
N VAL A 70 18.78 -3.36 -15.61
CA VAL A 70 19.73 -4.46 -15.46
C VAL A 70 19.42 -5.60 -16.44
N PHE A 71 18.15 -5.94 -16.63
CA PHE A 71 17.72 -6.94 -17.59
C PHE A 71 18.19 -6.64 -19.01
N ASP A 72 18.17 -5.37 -19.40
CA ASP A 72 18.59 -4.95 -20.75
C ASP A 72 20.10 -4.81 -20.88
N SER A 73 20.76 -4.23 -19.86
CA SER A 73 22.19 -3.92 -19.91
C SER A 73 23.10 -5.10 -19.55
N ALA A 74 22.59 -6.06 -18.78
CA ALA A 74 23.37 -7.18 -18.26
C ALA A 74 22.61 -8.52 -18.37
N PRO A 75 22.33 -9.02 -19.57
CA PRO A 75 21.49 -10.20 -19.80
C PRO A 75 22.01 -11.48 -19.14
N GLY A 76 23.31 -11.56 -18.82
CA GLY A 76 23.89 -12.70 -18.11
C GLY A 76 23.37 -12.87 -16.66
N TYR A 77 22.74 -11.85 -16.09
CA TYR A 77 22.19 -11.92 -14.73
C TYR A 77 20.69 -12.23 -14.67
N ARG A 78 20.03 -12.39 -15.81
CA ARG A 78 18.56 -12.59 -15.87
C ARG A 78 18.08 -13.80 -15.11
N ASP A 79 18.84 -14.89 -15.09
CA ASP A 79 18.42 -16.11 -14.42
C ASP A 79 18.46 -15.97 -12.89
N TYR A 80 19.38 -15.17 -12.34
CA TYR A 80 19.40 -14.83 -10.93
C TYR A 80 18.18 -13.96 -10.54
N TYR A 81 17.83 -12.98 -11.36
CA TYR A 81 16.61 -12.20 -11.16
C TYR A 81 15.35 -13.06 -11.23
N ARG A 82 15.26 -13.98 -12.19
CA ARG A 82 14.13 -14.93 -12.26
C ARG A 82 14.04 -15.78 -11.01
N ALA A 83 15.14 -16.32 -10.52
CA ALA A 83 15.16 -17.12 -9.29
C ALA A 83 14.67 -16.31 -8.08
N MET A 84 15.08 -15.05 -7.95
CA MET A 84 14.61 -14.12 -6.93
C MET A 84 13.09 -13.86 -7.07
N TYR A 85 12.62 -13.51 -8.27
CA TYR A 85 11.20 -13.25 -8.52
C TYR A 85 10.32 -14.48 -8.27
N ASP A 86 10.79 -15.67 -8.67
CA ASP A 86 10.05 -16.92 -8.44
C ASP A 86 9.90 -17.22 -6.96
N LYS A 87 10.93 -16.90 -6.15
CA LYS A 87 10.86 -17.09 -4.70
C LYS A 87 9.95 -16.11 -3.99
N TYR A 88 9.98 -14.83 -4.37
CA TYR A 88 9.30 -13.76 -3.61
C TYR A 88 7.95 -13.35 -4.16
N PHE A 89 7.69 -13.52 -5.45
CA PHE A 89 6.47 -13.04 -6.10
C PHE A 89 5.66 -14.13 -6.81
N ASN A 90 6.26 -15.30 -7.06
CA ASN A 90 5.60 -16.44 -7.72
C ASN A 90 5.54 -17.67 -6.78
N ASP A 91 5.61 -17.44 -5.47
CA ASP A 91 5.43 -18.51 -4.48
C ASP A 91 3.98 -19.02 -4.46
N LYS A 92 3.80 -20.30 -4.11
CA LYS A 92 2.48 -20.94 -4.04
C LYS A 92 1.50 -20.26 -3.08
N LEU A 93 2.00 -19.63 -2.01
CA LEU A 93 1.16 -18.89 -1.07
C LEU A 93 0.62 -17.62 -1.71
N ILE A 94 1.45 -16.90 -2.47
CA ILE A 94 1.03 -15.73 -3.24
C ILE A 94 0.03 -16.13 -4.31
N ASP A 95 0.31 -17.20 -5.06
CA ASP A 95 -0.61 -17.74 -6.07
C ASP A 95 -1.99 -18.05 -5.47
N LYS A 96 -2.02 -18.70 -4.31
CA LYS A 96 -3.25 -19.04 -3.60
C LYS A 96 -4.01 -17.80 -3.12
N ALA A 97 -3.31 -16.83 -2.54
CA ALA A 97 -3.91 -15.60 -2.05
C ALA A 97 -4.51 -14.76 -3.19
N LEU A 98 -3.82 -14.67 -4.34
CA LEU A 98 -4.34 -13.96 -5.53
C LEU A 98 -5.59 -14.61 -6.14
N GLN A 99 -5.76 -15.93 -5.99
CA GLN A 99 -6.90 -16.71 -6.51
C GLN A 99 -8.06 -16.84 -5.51
N SER A 100 -7.85 -16.44 -4.25
CA SER A 100 -8.88 -16.48 -3.22
C SER A 100 -9.70 -15.18 -3.18
N ASP A 101 -10.77 -15.18 -2.36
CA ASP A 101 -11.56 -13.98 -2.07
C ASP A 101 -10.84 -13.03 -1.11
N GLU A 102 -9.64 -13.39 -0.66
CA GLU A 102 -8.77 -12.52 0.13
C GLU A 102 -8.28 -11.34 -0.74
N TYR A 103 -8.15 -10.18 -0.17
CA TYR A 103 -7.74 -8.97 -0.89
C TYR A 103 -8.64 -8.58 -2.09
N THR A 104 -9.97 -8.77 -1.94
CA THR A 104 -10.98 -8.38 -2.95
C THR A 104 -11.83 -7.19 -2.51
N GLU A 105 -11.69 -6.73 -1.27
CA GLU A 105 -12.33 -5.52 -0.76
C GLU A 105 -11.50 -4.28 -1.08
N GLU A 106 -12.14 -3.15 -1.40
CA GLU A 106 -11.46 -1.88 -1.65
C GLU A 106 -10.87 -1.31 -0.36
N SER A 107 -9.72 -1.84 0.05
CA SER A 107 -8.89 -1.40 1.18
C SER A 107 -7.46 -1.10 0.73
N VAL A 108 -6.74 -0.27 1.48
CA VAL A 108 -5.32 0.03 1.19
C VAL A 108 -4.50 -1.25 1.12
N ASP A 109 -4.71 -2.18 2.06
CA ASP A 109 -3.96 -3.44 2.13
C ASP A 109 -4.21 -4.31 0.90
N SER A 110 -5.46 -4.40 0.43
CA SER A 110 -5.83 -5.15 -0.78
C SER A 110 -5.16 -4.56 -2.02
N TYR A 111 -5.20 -3.23 -2.18
CA TYR A 111 -4.50 -2.58 -3.29
C TYR A 111 -3.00 -2.83 -3.23
N MET A 112 -2.36 -2.62 -2.07
CA MET A 112 -0.91 -2.81 -1.92
C MET A 112 -0.50 -4.25 -2.22
N PHE A 113 -1.22 -5.26 -1.68
CA PHE A 113 -0.95 -6.66 -1.97
C PHE A 113 -1.02 -6.97 -3.47
N ARG A 114 -2.09 -6.52 -4.15
CA ARG A 114 -2.27 -6.79 -5.59
C ARG A 114 -1.30 -6.01 -6.47
N ILE A 115 -0.90 -4.80 -6.08
CA ILE A 115 0.08 -3.98 -6.81
C ILE A 115 1.47 -4.59 -6.69
N ILE A 116 1.90 -5.01 -5.50
CA ILE A 116 3.20 -5.66 -5.30
C ILE A 116 3.31 -6.93 -6.16
N ASN A 117 2.24 -7.69 -6.26
CA ASN A 117 2.16 -8.95 -6.99
C ASN A 117 1.60 -8.80 -8.42
N ILE A 118 1.57 -7.61 -8.98
CA ILE A 118 0.91 -7.31 -10.27
C ILE A 118 1.52 -8.05 -11.47
N HIS A 119 2.73 -8.55 -11.33
CA HIS A 119 3.42 -9.37 -12.34
C HIS A 119 3.09 -10.87 -12.25
N ASN A 120 2.48 -11.31 -11.16
CA ASN A 120 2.13 -12.71 -11.02
C ASN A 120 1.11 -13.13 -12.08
N LYS A 121 1.29 -14.32 -12.64
CA LYS A 121 0.41 -14.88 -13.68
C LYS A 121 -1.06 -15.05 -13.24
N ASN A 122 -1.30 -15.11 -11.92
CA ASN A 122 -2.62 -15.25 -11.32
C ASN A 122 -3.25 -13.90 -10.95
N THR A 123 -2.63 -12.78 -11.34
CA THR A 123 -3.17 -11.45 -11.09
C THR A 123 -4.46 -11.24 -11.88
N ASP A 124 -5.55 -10.95 -11.17
CA ASP A 124 -6.81 -10.50 -11.72
C ASP A 124 -6.91 -8.96 -11.60
N LEU A 125 -6.83 -8.27 -12.74
CA LEU A 125 -6.93 -6.81 -12.80
C LEU A 125 -8.38 -6.30 -12.61
N THR A 126 -9.34 -7.18 -12.44
CA THR A 126 -10.75 -6.84 -12.16
C THR A 126 -11.13 -7.04 -10.69
N ALA A 127 -10.22 -7.60 -9.89
CA ALA A 127 -10.45 -7.91 -8.49
C ALA A 127 -10.71 -6.67 -7.60
N LEU A 128 -10.18 -5.50 -8.00
CA LEU A 128 -10.42 -4.22 -7.34
C LEU A 128 -10.74 -3.13 -8.38
N LYS A 129 -11.59 -2.17 -8.02
CA LYS A 129 -11.90 -1.01 -8.87
C LYS A 129 -10.64 -0.20 -9.13
N GLY A 130 -10.41 0.20 -10.37
CA GLY A 130 -9.23 0.99 -10.75
C GLY A 130 -7.90 0.22 -10.81
N LEU A 131 -7.82 -1.06 -10.43
CA LEU A 131 -6.57 -1.84 -10.48
C LEU A 131 -6.03 -1.94 -11.92
N ARG A 132 -6.91 -2.05 -12.91
CA ARG A 132 -6.53 -2.03 -14.34
C ARG A 132 -5.91 -0.69 -14.76
N ASP A 133 -6.40 0.42 -14.20
CA ASP A 133 -5.86 1.75 -14.50
C ASP A 133 -4.52 1.96 -13.79
N ILE A 134 -4.35 1.44 -12.59
CA ILE A 134 -3.06 1.37 -11.89
C ILE A 134 -2.04 0.58 -12.73
N TYR A 135 -2.43 -0.59 -13.26
CA TYR A 135 -1.57 -1.38 -14.13
C TYR A 135 -1.15 -0.61 -15.39
N LYS A 136 -2.08 0.10 -16.04
CA LYS A 136 -1.79 0.96 -17.20
C LYS A 136 -0.88 2.12 -16.83
N THR A 137 -1.11 2.77 -15.70
CA THR A 137 -0.31 3.90 -15.19
C THR A 137 1.13 3.45 -14.93
N MET A 138 1.32 2.30 -14.31
CA MET A 138 2.64 1.70 -14.11
C MET A 138 3.32 1.43 -15.47
N GLY A 139 2.57 0.90 -16.44
CA GLY A 139 3.03 0.73 -17.81
C GLY A 139 4.23 -0.19 -17.92
N LEU A 140 4.14 -1.40 -17.36
CA LEU A 140 5.25 -2.36 -17.24
C LEU A 140 5.94 -2.67 -18.57
N GLY A 141 5.18 -2.74 -19.67
CA GLY A 141 5.74 -2.97 -21.01
C GLY A 141 6.61 -1.83 -21.55
N SER A 142 6.51 -0.65 -20.93
CA SER A 142 7.27 0.57 -21.29
C SER A 142 7.84 1.25 -20.05
N ILE A 143 8.22 0.47 -19.04
CA ILE A 143 8.77 1.01 -17.78
C ILE A 143 10.10 1.77 -18.00
N ASP A 144 10.82 1.46 -19.06
CA ASP A 144 12.03 2.14 -19.52
C ASP A 144 11.81 3.61 -19.94
N ARG A 145 10.53 4.06 -20.08
CA ARG A 145 10.18 5.48 -20.24
C ARG A 145 10.55 6.29 -19.00
N LEU A 146 10.58 5.67 -17.82
CA LEU A 146 10.95 6.31 -16.57
C LEU A 146 12.48 6.45 -16.51
N LYS A 147 12.96 7.67 -16.60
CA LYS A 147 14.42 7.95 -16.68
C LYS A 147 15.02 8.27 -15.30
N SER A 148 14.20 8.59 -14.31
CA SER A 148 14.63 9.00 -12.98
C SER A 148 13.75 8.43 -11.88
N SER A 149 14.25 8.45 -10.64
CA SER A 149 13.47 8.12 -9.45
C SER A 149 12.30 9.10 -9.22
N LEU A 150 12.41 10.33 -9.73
CA LEU A 150 11.33 11.29 -9.72
C LEU A 150 10.20 10.90 -10.69
N ASP A 151 10.51 10.32 -11.85
CA ASP A 151 9.49 9.78 -12.75
C ASP A 151 8.72 8.62 -12.09
N ALA A 152 9.44 7.74 -11.38
CA ALA A 152 8.83 6.67 -10.59
C ALA A 152 7.94 7.22 -9.49
N PHE A 153 8.35 8.31 -8.82
CA PHE A 153 7.54 8.99 -7.81
C PHE A 153 6.23 9.55 -8.40
N ASN A 154 6.28 10.19 -9.54
CA ASN A 154 5.08 10.73 -10.20
C ASN A 154 4.08 9.62 -10.58
N VAL A 155 4.59 8.45 -11.02
CA VAL A 155 3.76 7.27 -11.27
C VAL A 155 3.13 6.79 -9.97
N ALA A 156 3.91 6.63 -8.89
CA ALA A 156 3.42 6.20 -7.59
C ALA A 156 2.34 7.15 -7.03
N LEU A 157 2.53 8.46 -7.19
CA LEU A 157 1.56 9.47 -6.78
C LEU A 157 0.24 9.32 -7.54
N THR A 158 0.30 9.08 -8.85
CA THR A 158 -0.90 8.85 -9.68
C THR A 158 -1.60 7.54 -9.28
N MET A 159 -0.83 6.48 -8.97
CA MET A 159 -1.38 5.22 -8.48
C MET A 159 -2.11 5.42 -7.15
N PHE A 160 -1.49 6.16 -6.22
CA PHE A 160 -2.12 6.50 -4.94
C PHE A 160 -3.43 7.28 -5.11
N GLN A 161 -3.47 8.27 -6.01
CA GLN A 161 -4.70 9.00 -6.32
C GLN A 161 -5.80 8.08 -6.88
N THR A 162 -5.43 7.09 -7.70
CA THR A 162 -6.38 6.09 -8.19
C THR A 162 -6.91 5.21 -7.06
N ILE A 163 -6.06 4.76 -6.13
CA ILE A 163 -6.48 4.06 -4.93
C ILE A 163 -7.48 4.91 -4.15
N MET A 164 -7.10 6.15 -3.84
CA MET A 164 -7.93 7.09 -3.07
C MET A 164 -9.31 7.32 -3.68
N SER A 165 -9.41 7.38 -5.01
CA SER A 165 -10.70 7.60 -5.69
C SER A 165 -11.63 6.38 -5.64
N ASN A 166 -11.09 5.19 -5.39
CA ASN A 166 -11.85 3.94 -5.35
C ASN A 166 -12.11 3.40 -3.92
N LEU A 167 -11.43 3.95 -2.90
CA LEU A 167 -11.72 3.60 -1.52
C LEU A 167 -13.10 4.12 -1.10
N PRO A 168 -13.86 3.35 -0.30
CA PRO A 168 -15.15 3.81 0.25
C PRO A 168 -14.98 5.10 1.04
N THR A 169 -15.96 5.98 0.96
CA THR A 169 -16.07 7.16 1.83
C THR A 169 -16.74 6.77 3.13
N SER A 170 -16.24 7.24 4.26
CA SER A 170 -16.79 7.00 5.60
C SER A 170 -18.20 7.60 5.84
N GLU A 171 -18.82 8.18 4.81
CA GLU A 171 -20.14 8.83 4.89
C GLU A 171 -21.32 7.91 4.50
N SER A 172 -21.13 6.62 4.26
CA SER A 172 -22.21 5.73 3.82
C SER A 172 -22.86 4.89 4.91
N GLU A 173 -22.69 5.24 6.21
CA GLU A 173 -23.41 4.57 7.32
C GLU A 173 -24.37 5.50 8.10
N GLU A 174 -24.79 6.63 7.56
CA GLU A 174 -26.02 7.26 8.06
C GLU A 174 -27.22 6.67 7.32
N GLY A 175 -27.62 5.49 7.77
CA GLY A 175 -28.86 4.86 7.38
C GLY A 175 -30.05 5.71 7.80
N ASP A 176 -30.84 6.04 6.82
CA ASP A 176 -32.20 6.54 6.89
C ASP A 176 -33.00 5.72 7.92
N GLY A 177 -33.15 6.29 9.09
CA GLY A 177 -33.98 5.79 10.19
C GLY A 177 -35.06 6.82 10.50
N ASP A 178 -36.02 7.00 9.57
CA ASP A 178 -37.30 7.63 9.86
C ASP A 178 -38.09 6.74 10.85
N GLY A 179 -38.43 7.30 11.98
CA GLY A 179 -39.19 6.61 13.00
C GLY A 179 -39.69 7.56 14.09
N SER A 180 -40.61 8.47 13.70
CA SER A 180 -41.50 9.16 14.66
C SER A 180 -42.16 8.19 15.63
N ASN A 181 -42.04 8.42 16.93
CA ASN A 181 -43.20 8.30 17.82
C ASN A 181 -43.03 9.08 19.14
N ASP A 182 -43.90 10.05 19.31
CA ASP A 182 -44.26 10.67 20.60
C ASP A 182 -44.70 9.61 21.61
N GLN A 183 -44.27 9.71 22.86
CA GLN A 183 -45.15 9.71 24.02
C GLN A 183 -44.42 10.07 25.32
N GLN A 184 -45.03 11.06 25.98
CA GLN A 184 -44.82 11.53 27.36
C GLN A 184 -44.82 10.40 28.40
N SER A 185 -44.06 10.55 29.46
CA SER A 185 -44.49 10.83 30.85
C SER A 185 -43.48 10.34 31.89
N GLU A 186 -43.26 11.28 32.85
CA GLU A 186 -43.11 11.12 34.30
C GLU A 186 -41.73 10.71 34.88
N GLN A 187 -41.16 11.72 35.54
CA GLN A 187 -40.27 11.57 36.71
C GLN A 187 -41.02 10.94 37.92
N PRO A 188 -40.32 10.31 38.88
CA PRO A 188 -39.95 11.07 40.06
C PRO A 188 -38.54 10.79 40.65
N GLN A 189 -38.16 11.78 41.41
CA GLN A 189 -37.04 12.04 42.30
C GLN A 189 -36.69 10.97 43.34
N ASN A 190 -35.46 11.19 43.84
CA ASN A 190 -34.93 10.87 45.19
C ASN A 190 -34.11 9.58 45.28
N GLY A 191 -32.90 9.58 45.85
CA GLY A 191 -32.28 10.22 46.97
C GLY A 191 -30.90 9.64 47.21
N ASN A 192 -30.00 10.53 47.55
CA ASN A 192 -29.07 10.50 48.67
C ASN A 192 -28.06 9.35 48.91
N GLY A 193 -26.78 9.74 48.96
CA GLY A 193 -25.92 9.41 50.10
C GLY A 193 -24.75 8.48 49.85
N GLY A 194 -23.52 8.98 50.14
CA GLY A 194 -22.48 8.14 50.69
C GLY A 194 -21.07 8.29 50.10
N ASN A 195 -20.42 9.27 50.57
CA ASN A 195 -19.04 9.50 51.01
C ASN A 195 -18.17 8.22 51.20
N GLY A 196 -16.90 8.27 50.74
CA GLY A 196 -15.87 7.31 51.09
C GLY A 196 -14.56 7.55 50.33
N SER A 197 -13.76 8.44 50.89
CA SER A 197 -12.33 8.61 50.68
C SER A 197 -11.58 7.29 50.86
N ASP A 198 -10.50 7.07 50.08
CA ASP A 198 -9.18 6.89 50.67
C ASP A 198 -8.10 6.77 49.57
N GLU A 199 -6.97 7.31 49.97
CA GLU A 199 -5.75 7.61 49.24
C GLU A 199 -4.83 6.39 48.96
N PRO A 200 -3.63 6.63 48.39
CA PRO A 200 -2.84 5.74 47.54
C PRO A 200 -1.86 4.86 48.33
N ARG A 201 -1.37 3.79 47.68
CA ARG A 201 -0.18 3.09 48.16
C ARG A 201 0.87 3.02 47.07
N GLU A 202 1.95 3.70 47.34
CA GLU A 202 3.30 3.52 46.79
C GLU A 202 3.91 2.17 47.15
N MET A 203 4.99 1.89 46.44
CA MET A 203 6.24 1.21 46.84
C MET A 203 6.50 -0.13 46.20
N THR A 204 7.54 -0.15 45.38
CA THR A 204 8.93 -0.68 45.55
C THR A 204 9.02 -2.21 45.50
N GLU A 205 9.81 -2.79 44.71
CA GLU A 205 11.24 -2.81 44.36
C GLU A 205 11.45 -3.31 42.92
#